data_9ffe58edcd20b365c877b6a51414ada6
#
_entry.id   9ffe58edcd20b365c877b6a51414ada6
#
_cell.length_a   1.000
_cell.length_b   1.000
_cell.length_c   1.000
_cell.angle_alpha   90.00
_cell.angle_beta   90.00
_cell.angle_gamma   90.00
#
_symmetry.space_group_name_H-M   'P 1'
#
loop_
_entity.id
_entity.type
_entity.pdbx_description
1 polymer ?
#
loop_
_entity_poly.entity_id
_entity_poly.type
_entity_poly.pdbx_seq_one_letter_code
_entity_poly.pdbx_strand_id
1 'polypeptide(L)'
;MSCEKLYLTAPEMLECTARVVSCTPNKNDGYDLETDRTPFFPEGGGQLSDIGTVYDPMQGFVPVTHCFEANGTVLHRTGKPFAVGEIVTLKVDAAKRLKYTQQHTGEHLLSHAYDVLFGAENVGFHMAGDVVTIDLDHNLSDEEIEAGEKYANELVWKNAPVRIFNVDASELPNLPLRKKNEKLHGEVRIVEVEDGDHTEMCTCCGTHFMSTAPVGLIKVLEHARYKSGCRITFACGVLALEHFTKENAELRRTAAALSVKPDGVFDALARKEEQVQGLNQKLREKNAQLAKLYSEKLHAEAQENFIAAHLPVDFDACKTIAETLCADDNFSAALFCNESDRLRYICARGKNGALDCRAAAQKINALLGAKGGGSPVTSQGSCPKTAETEQKLREILSEPVQNLN
;
A
#
# COMPACT_ATOMS: atom_id res chain seq x y z
N MET A 1 -24.00 12.06 38.53
CA MET A 1 -24.87 12.45 37.41
C MET A 1 -24.23 11.84 36.17
N SER A 2 -25.00 11.24 35.28
CA SER A 2 -24.44 10.70 34.02
C SER A 2 -24.07 11.88 33.10
N CYS A 3 -22.95 11.77 32.35
CA CYS A 3 -22.53 12.73 31.35
C CYS A 3 -23.59 12.82 30.22
N GLU A 4 -24.10 14.03 29.92
CA GLU A 4 -24.99 14.23 28.78
C GLU A 4 -24.19 14.08 27.45
N LYS A 5 -24.54 13.08 26.65
CA LYS A 5 -23.85 12.73 25.39
C LYS A 5 -24.46 13.47 24.21
N LEU A 6 -24.07 14.76 24.02
CA LEU A 6 -24.64 15.65 22.99
C LEU A 6 -24.43 15.09 21.55
N TYR A 7 -23.38 14.37 21.29
CA TYR A 7 -23.13 13.74 19.99
C TYR A 7 -24.21 12.71 19.56
N LEU A 8 -25.03 12.23 20.50
CA LEU A 8 -26.16 11.33 20.21
C LEU A 8 -27.44 12.09 19.87
N THR A 9 -27.69 13.26 20.53
CA THR A 9 -28.93 14.03 20.43
C THR A 9 -28.82 15.24 19.51
N ALA A 10 -27.61 15.80 19.36
CA ALA A 10 -27.29 16.94 18.52
C ALA A 10 -25.95 16.73 17.81
N PRO A 11 -25.86 15.77 16.86
CA PRO A 11 -24.60 15.33 16.24
C PRO A 11 -23.84 16.45 15.51
N GLU A 12 -24.53 17.49 15.06
CA GLU A 12 -23.96 18.71 14.46
C GLU A 12 -23.34 19.67 15.45
N MET A 13 -23.61 19.53 16.77
CA MET A 13 -23.03 20.37 17.80
C MET A 13 -21.56 20.01 18.03
N LEU A 14 -20.68 20.92 17.66
CA LEU A 14 -19.23 20.76 17.78
C LEU A 14 -18.58 21.48 18.93
N GLU A 15 -19.34 22.31 19.63
CA GLU A 15 -18.87 23.11 20.75
C GLU A 15 -19.93 23.22 21.84
N CYS A 16 -19.56 23.08 23.10
CA CYS A 16 -20.45 23.34 24.23
C CYS A 16 -19.68 23.85 25.46
N THR A 17 -20.38 24.55 26.35
CA THR A 17 -19.89 24.85 27.69
C THR A 17 -20.27 23.73 28.64
N ALA A 18 -19.31 23.24 29.42
CA ALA A 18 -19.48 22.11 30.33
C ALA A 18 -18.82 22.38 31.68
N ARG A 19 -19.30 21.69 32.72
CA ARG A 19 -18.72 21.74 34.07
C ARG A 19 -17.81 20.50 34.26
N VAL A 20 -16.62 20.72 34.79
CA VAL A 20 -15.69 19.62 35.17
C VAL A 20 -16.29 18.85 36.35
N VAL A 21 -16.49 17.55 36.15
CA VAL A 21 -16.98 16.60 37.18
C VAL A 21 -15.79 15.94 37.88
N SER A 22 -14.82 15.47 37.10
CA SER A 22 -13.58 14.90 37.64
C SER A 22 -12.42 15.13 36.66
N CYS A 23 -11.18 15.10 37.20
CA CYS A 23 -9.96 15.14 36.40
C CYS A 23 -8.88 14.34 37.12
N THR A 24 -8.51 13.19 36.60
CA THR A 24 -7.60 12.24 37.28
C THR A 24 -6.36 12.01 36.46
N PRO A 25 -5.16 11.93 37.09
CA PRO A 25 -3.94 11.53 36.37
C PRO A 25 -4.09 10.15 35.72
N ASN A 26 -3.58 10.00 34.51
CA ASN A 26 -3.56 8.71 33.80
C ASN A 26 -2.13 8.13 33.71
N LYS A 27 -2.01 6.91 33.17
CA LYS A 27 -0.73 6.19 33.09
C LYS A 27 0.25 6.74 32.03
N ASN A 28 -0.18 7.71 31.20
CA ASN A 28 0.57 8.26 30.07
C ASN A 28 1.01 9.72 30.33
N ASP A 29 1.29 10.09 31.58
CA ASP A 29 1.68 11.43 32.01
C ASP A 29 0.69 12.55 31.60
N GLY A 30 -0.58 12.19 31.48
CA GLY A 30 -1.71 13.10 31.18
C GLY A 30 -2.83 12.95 32.19
N TYR A 31 -3.99 13.46 31.81
CA TYR A 31 -5.19 13.46 32.64
C TYR A 31 -6.37 12.96 31.84
N ASP A 32 -7.27 12.26 32.51
CA ASP A 32 -8.58 11.86 32.00
C ASP A 32 -9.63 12.80 32.64
N LEU A 33 -10.17 13.69 31.83
CA LEU A 33 -11.12 14.71 32.19
C LEU A 33 -12.55 14.23 31.95
N GLU A 34 -13.41 14.33 32.95
CA GLU A 34 -14.85 14.09 32.88
C GLU A 34 -15.61 15.41 33.00
N THR A 35 -16.66 15.59 32.21
CA THR A 35 -17.54 16.74 32.24
C THR A 35 -19.00 16.33 32.35
N ASP A 36 -19.88 17.24 32.80
CA ASP A 36 -21.31 16.98 32.94
C ASP A 36 -22.03 16.77 31.60
N ARG A 37 -21.47 17.29 30.50
CA ARG A 37 -21.91 17.10 29.13
C ARG A 37 -20.75 17.15 28.16
N THR A 38 -20.90 16.53 26.98
CA THR A 38 -19.85 16.54 25.95
C THR A 38 -20.40 16.40 24.53
N PRO A 39 -19.83 17.16 23.55
CA PRO A 39 -20.08 16.96 22.13
C PRO A 39 -19.13 15.91 21.52
N PHE A 40 -18.09 15.47 22.27
CA PHE A 40 -17.09 14.53 21.78
C PHE A 40 -17.62 13.11 21.70
N PHE A 41 -17.47 12.50 20.55
CA PHE A 41 -17.73 11.08 20.35
C PHE A 41 -16.57 10.25 20.92
N PRO A 42 -16.79 9.31 21.84
CA PRO A 42 -15.78 8.37 22.29
C PRO A 42 -15.57 7.27 21.24
N GLU A 43 -14.38 6.68 21.21
CA GLU A 43 -14.11 5.55 20.34
C GLU A 43 -15.08 4.40 20.59
N GLY A 44 -15.72 3.91 19.51
CA GLY A 44 -16.68 2.83 19.63
C GLY A 44 -17.39 2.49 18.32
N GLY A 45 -17.93 1.26 18.22
CA GLY A 45 -18.67 0.83 17.03
C GLY A 45 -17.88 0.86 15.72
N GLY A 46 -16.56 0.69 15.79
CA GLY A 46 -15.67 0.79 14.62
C GLY A 46 -15.29 2.20 14.21
N GLN A 47 -15.87 3.25 14.83
CA GLN A 47 -15.52 4.63 14.59
C GLN A 47 -14.47 5.11 15.60
N LEU A 48 -13.46 5.85 15.12
CA LEU A 48 -12.43 6.47 15.94
C LEU A 48 -13.02 7.62 16.78
N SER A 49 -12.38 7.89 17.93
CA SER A 49 -12.78 9.00 18.81
C SER A 49 -12.56 10.35 18.15
N ASP A 50 -13.38 11.32 18.54
CA ASP A 50 -13.07 12.69 18.26
C ASP A 50 -11.80 13.15 18.98
N ILE A 51 -11.21 14.18 18.42
CA ILE A 51 -10.19 15.01 19.04
C ILE A 51 -10.62 16.47 18.99
N GLY A 52 -9.91 17.34 19.68
CA GLY A 52 -10.22 18.76 19.70
C GLY A 52 -9.51 19.50 20.81
N THR A 53 -10.21 20.42 21.47
CA THR A 53 -9.64 21.22 22.55
C THR A 53 -10.63 21.44 23.69
N VAL A 54 -10.10 21.59 24.89
CA VAL A 54 -10.78 22.23 26.04
C VAL A 54 -10.21 23.61 26.19
N TYR A 55 -11.07 24.61 26.18
CA TYR A 55 -10.68 25.99 26.48
C TYR A 55 -11.04 26.33 27.93
N ASP A 56 -10.06 26.85 28.63
CA ASP A 56 -10.15 27.41 29.95
C ASP A 56 -9.54 28.83 29.97
N PRO A 57 -10.17 29.83 30.60
CA PRO A 57 -9.66 31.22 30.61
C PRO A 57 -8.25 31.38 31.20
N MET A 58 -7.84 30.50 32.10
CA MET A 58 -6.52 30.56 32.75
C MET A 58 -5.44 29.78 31.99
N GLN A 59 -5.81 28.66 31.37
CA GLN A 59 -4.87 27.77 30.69
C GLN A 59 -4.85 27.92 29.17
N GLY A 60 -5.86 28.61 28.57
CA GLY A 60 -6.06 28.71 27.14
C GLY A 60 -6.59 27.39 26.53
N PHE A 61 -6.21 27.10 25.30
CA PHE A 61 -6.62 25.90 24.61
C PHE A 61 -5.71 24.71 25.00
N VAL A 62 -6.31 23.67 25.58
CA VAL A 62 -5.65 22.41 25.94
C VAL A 62 -6.13 21.33 24.99
N PRO A 63 -5.23 20.64 24.25
CA PRO A 63 -5.64 19.57 23.33
C PRO A 63 -6.33 18.41 24.03
N VAL A 64 -7.40 17.90 23.39
CA VAL A 64 -8.00 16.58 23.65
C VAL A 64 -7.50 15.65 22.57
N THR A 65 -6.70 14.67 22.96
CA THR A 65 -6.02 13.76 22.01
C THR A 65 -6.77 12.46 21.77
N HIS A 66 -7.67 12.09 22.67
CA HIS A 66 -8.49 10.88 22.59
C HIS A 66 -9.69 10.98 23.55
N CYS A 67 -10.79 10.34 23.16
CA CYS A 67 -11.98 10.19 24.02
C CYS A 67 -12.38 8.73 24.06
N PHE A 68 -12.79 8.27 25.24
CA PHE A 68 -13.25 6.89 25.44
C PHE A 68 -14.35 6.83 26.49
N GLU A 69 -15.16 5.80 26.43
CA GLU A 69 -16.21 5.57 27.40
C GLU A 69 -15.73 4.63 28.52
N ALA A 70 -15.92 5.02 29.76
CA ALA A 70 -15.68 4.18 30.94
C ALA A 70 -16.78 4.40 31.98
N ASN A 71 -17.32 3.31 32.53
CA ASN A 71 -18.37 3.37 33.55
C ASN A 71 -19.60 4.22 33.17
N GLY A 72 -19.96 4.25 31.88
CA GLY A 72 -21.12 5.00 31.36
C GLY A 72 -20.88 6.50 31.16
N THR A 73 -19.65 7.00 31.41
CA THR A 73 -19.26 8.39 31.17
C THR A 73 -18.19 8.50 30.08
N VAL A 74 -18.06 9.68 29.44
CA VAL A 74 -17.04 9.97 28.46
C VAL A 74 -15.86 10.67 29.11
N LEU A 75 -14.68 10.12 28.93
CA LEU A 75 -13.42 10.67 29.42
C LEU A 75 -12.61 11.27 28.26
N HIS A 76 -12.09 12.48 28.48
CA HIS A 76 -11.32 13.25 27.51
C HIS A 76 -9.84 13.26 27.94
N ARG A 77 -8.95 12.72 27.12
CA ARG A 77 -7.52 12.70 27.43
C ARG A 77 -6.87 14.03 27.13
N THR A 78 -6.33 14.68 28.19
CA THR A 78 -5.69 15.98 28.12
C THR A 78 -4.27 15.95 28.68
N GLY A 79 -3.43 16.91 28.25
CA GLY A 79 -2.05 17.06 28.80
C GLY A 79 -1.96 17.91 30.06
N LYS A 80 -3.06 18.52 30.53
CA LYS A 80 -3.09 19.40 31.70
C LYS A 80 -4.31 19.09 32.59
N PRO A 81 -4.22 19.29 33.92
CA PRO A 81 -5.34 19.11 34.82
C PRO A 81 -6.33 20.28 34.77
N PHE A 82 -7.57 20.01 35.19
CA PHE A 82 -8.66 20.96 35.37
C PHE A 82 -9.24 20.82 36.78
N ALA A 83 -9.68 21.95 37.39
CA ALA A 83 -10.27 21.90 38.72
C ALA A 83 -11.73 21.42 38.67
N VAL A 84 -12.12 20.58 39.63
CA VAL A 84 -13.51 20.11 39.75
C VAL A 84 -14.44 21.31 40.01
N GLY A 85 -15.54 21.35 39.26
CA GLY A 85 -16.51 22.47 39.32
C GLY A 85 -16.21 23.63 38.37
N GLU A 86 -15.06 23.63 37.73
CA GLU A 86 -14.66 24.62 36.73
C GLU A 86 -15.55 24.56 35.49
N ILE A 87 -15.81 25.74 34.88
CA ILE A 87 -16.56 25.82 33.62
C ILE A 87 -15.60 25.98 32.48
N VAL A 88 -15.64 25.01 31.56
CA VAL A 88 -14.78 24.94 30.38
C VAL A 88 -15.59 24.91 29.09
N THR A 89 -14.98 25.31 27.98
CA THR A 89 -15.58 25.15 26.67
C THR A 89 -14.92 23.96 25.95
N LEU A 90 -15.70 22.97 25.62
CA LEU A 90 -15.30 21.78 24.80
C LEU A 90 -15.52 22.11 23.34
N LYS A 91 -14.48 21.87 22.48
CA LYS A 91 -14.55 22.12 21.03
C LYS A 91 -13.95 20.96 20.26
N VAL A 92 -14.80 20.30 19.47
CA VAL A 92 -14.43 19.18 18.59
C VAL A 92 -13.70 19.69 17.35
N ASP A 93 -12.71 18.95 16.86
CA ASP A 93 -12.12 19.17 15.54
C ASP A 93 -13.16 18.88 14.45
N ALA A 94 -13.70 19.96 13.87
CA ALA A 94 -14.77 19.89 12.87
C ALA A 94 -14.36 19.09 11.62
N ALA A 95 -13.12 19.21 11.19
CA ALA A 95 -12.64 18.54 9.99
C ALA A 95 -12.54 17.01 10.19
N LYS A 96 -12.05 16.58 11.35
CA LYS A 96 -12.01 15.15 11.69
C LYS A 96 -13.41 14.57 11.92
N ARG A 97 -14.27 15.28 12.66
CA ARG A 97 -15.66 14.85 12.86
C ARG A 97 -16.36 14.68 11.52
N LEU A 98 -16.23 15.65 10.60
CA LEU A 98 -16.80 15.56 9.27
C LEU A 98 -16.33 14.29 8.54
N LYS A 99 -15.00 14.06 8.49
CA LYS A 99 -14.42 12.85 7.87
C LYS A 99 -15.03 11.57 8.48
N TYR A 100 -15.04 11.45 9.81
CA TYR A 100 -15.51 10.22 10.46
C TYR A 100 -17.01 10.00 10.26
N THR A 101 -17.82 11.07 10.33
CA THR A 101 -19.26 10.97 10.07
C THR A 101 -19.55 10.60 8.62
N GLN A 102 -18.77 11.12 7.65
CA GLN A 102 -18.86 10.72 6.24
C GLN A 102 -18.56 9.23 6.05
N GLN A 103 -17.48 8.74 6.66
CA GLN A 103 -17.13 7.32 6.56
C GLN A 103 -18.20 6.43 7.19
N HIS A 104 -18.68 6.79 8.38
CA HIS A 104 -19.64 5.95 9.12
C HIS A 104 -21.01 5.91 8.43
N THR A 105 -21.52 7.09 8.02
CA THR A 105 -22.80 7.12 7.27
C THR A 105 -22.65 6.46 5.92
N GLY A 106 -21.51 6.65 5.21
CA GLY A 106 -21.23 6.00 3.95
C GLY A 106 -21.09 4.48 4.07
N GLU A 107 -20.56 3.98 5.19
CA GLU A 107 -20.52 2.55 5.50
C GLU A 107 -21.94 1.94 5.52
N HIS A 108 -22.87 2.59 6.21
CA HIS A 108 -24.26 2.15 6.24
C HIS A 108 -24.87 2.05 4.84
N LEU A 109 -24.68 3.09 4.01
CA LEU A 109 -25.22 3.13 2.65
C LEU A 109 -24.58 2.05 1.76
N LEU A 110 -23.27 1.84 1.88
CA LEU A 110 -22.54 0.86 1.08
C LEU A 110 -22.91 -0.57 1.49
N SER A 111 -22.99 -0.83 2.79
CA SER A 111 -23.41 -2.13 3.32
C SER A 111 -24.87 -2.45 2.97
N HIS A 112 -25.75 -1.45 3.01
CA HIS A 112 -27.14 -1.59 2.57
C HIS A 112 -27.23 -1.94 1.08
N ALA A 113 -26.45 -1.26 0.25
CA ALA A 113 -26.41 -1.53 -1.19
C ALA A 113 -26.04 -2.98 -1.51
N TYR A 114 -25.02 -3.53 -0.84
CA TYR A 114 -24.60 -4.93 -1.04
C TYR A 114 -25.62 -5.93 -0.48
N ASP A 115 -26.27 -5.61 0.63
CA ASP A 115 -27.35 -6.43 1.18
C ASP A 115 -28.54 -6.50 0.24
N VAL A 116 -29.05 -5.34 -0.22
CA VAL A 116 -30.20 -5.25 -1.13
C VAL A 116 -29.96 -5.94 -2.47
N LEU A 117 -28.79 -5.73 -3.07
CA LEU A 117 -28.51 -6.24 -4.42
C LEU A 117 -28.09 -7.70 -4.44
N PHE A 118 -27.37 -8.17 -3.40
CA PHE A 118 -26.70 -9.46 -3.43
C PHE A 118 -26.92 -10.31 -2.17
N GLY A 119 -27.65 -9.81 -1.18
CA GLY A 119 -27.80 -10.48 0.14
C GLY A 119 -26.47 -10.61 0.89
N ALA A 120 -25.50 -9.74 0.59
CA ALA A 120 -24.18 -9.78 1.20
C ALA A 120 -24.16 -8.99 2.51
N GLU A 121 -24.09 -9.70 3.64
CA GLU A 121 -24.10 -9.09 4.96
C GLU A 121 -22.74 -8.52 5.35
N ASN A 122 -22.72 -7.30 5.91
CA ASN A 122 -21.54 -6.74 6.56
C ASN A 122 -21.32 -7.41 7.92
N VAL A 123 -20.23 -8.16 8.03
CA VAL A 123 -19.80 -8.87 9.25
C VAL A 123 -18.67 -8.16 10.00
N GLY A 124 -18.14 -7.05 9.48
CA GLY A 124 -17.10 -6.27 10.13
C GLY A 124 -16.92 -4.89 9.54
N PHE A 125 -16.76 -3.88 10.40
CA PHE A 125 -16.43 -2.50 10.03
C PHE A 125 -15.22 -2.03 10.84
N HIS A 126 -14.23 -1.44 10.17
CA HIS A 126 -13.02 -0.93 10.80
C HIS A 126 -12.62 0.41 10.17
N MET A 127 -12.34 1.37 11.03
CA MET A 127 -11.78 2.66 10.66
C MET A 127 -10.42 2.82 11.36
N ALA A 128 -9.34 2.91 10.58
CA ALA A 128 -7.97 3.04 11.08
C ALA A 128 -7.27 4.20 10.33
N GLY A 129 -7.32 5.38 10.90
CA GLY A 129 -6.84 6.62 10.24
C GLY A 129 -7.64 6.91 8.96
N ASP A 130 -6.94 6.94 7.83
CA ASP A 130 -7.54 7.17 6.51
C ASP A 130 -7.94 5.87 5.78
N VAL A 131 -7.80 4.72 6.43
CA VAL A 131 -8.21 3.41 5.89
C VAL A 131 -9.53 3.01 6.51
N VAL A 132 -10.53 2.80 5.67
CA VAL A 132 -11.87 2.35 6.09
C VAL A 132 -12.23 1.08 5.36
N THR A 133 -12.62 0.04 6.08
CA THR A 133 -12.93 -1.27 5.50
C THR A 133 -14.25 -1.82 6.03
N ILE A 134 -14.96 -2.54 5.15
CA ILE A 134 -16.03 -3.48 5.53
C ILE A 134 -15.65 -4.88 5.11
N ASP A 135 -16.07 -5.86 5.91
CA ASP A 135 -15.96 -7.28 5.60
C ASP A 135 -17.36 -7.80 5.27
N LEU A 136 -17.54 -8.31 4.07
CA LEU A 136 -18.77 -8.99 3.64
C LEU A 136 -18.60 -10.50 3.77
N ASP A 137 -19.70 -11.19 4.06
CA ASP A 137 -19.74 -12.66 4.17
C ASP A 137 -19.78 -13.36 2.80
N HIS A 138 -20.04 -12.61 1.70
CA HIS A 138 -20.05 -13.06 0.32
C HIS A 138 -18.84 -12.57 -0.43
N ASN A 139 -18.36 -13.38 -1.39
CA ASN A 139 -17.33 -12.95 -2.34
C ASN A 139 -18.02 -12.38 -3.57
N LEU A 140 -17.80 -11.10 -3.84
CA LEU A 140 -18.43 -10.38 -4.95
C LEU A 140 -17.43 -10.22 -6.10
N SER A 141 -17.94 -10.20 -7.34
CA SER A 141 -17.17 -9.88 -8.56
C SER A 141 -16.94 -8.37 -8.68
N ASP A 142 -16.04 -7.97 -9.58
CA ASP A 142 -15.75 -6.57 -9.86
C ASP A 142 -17.03 -5.81 -10.28
N GLU A 143 -17.87 -6.42 -11.13
CA GLU A 143 -19.13 -5.84 -11.59
C GLU A 143 -20.15 -5.68 -10.46
N GLU A 144 -20.21 -6.64 -9.53
CA GLU A 144 -21.08 -6.58 -8.35
C GLU A 144 -20.61 -5.49 -7.37
N ILE A 145 -19.29 -5.34 -7.20
CA ILE A 145 -18.69 -4.25 -6.40
C ILE A 145 -19.06 -2.89 -7.00
N GLU A 146 -18.90 -2.72 -8.32
CA GLU A 146 -19.27 -1.47 -9.00
C GLU A 146 -20.77 -1.17 -8.92
N ALA A 147 -21.63 -2.19 -9.03
CA ALA A 147 -23.07 -2.03 -8.91
C ALA A 147 -23.48 -1.57 -7.50
N GLY A 148 -22.90 -2.13 -6.44
CA GLY A 148 -23.14 -1.70 -5.07
C GLY A 148 -22.64 -0.28 -4.79
N GLU A 149 -21.45 0.07 -5.26
CA GLU A 149 -20.93 1.44 -5.17
C GLU A 149 -21.86 2.44 -5.85
N LYS A 150 -22.32 2.12 -7.05
CA LYS A 150 -23.26 2.96 -7.80
C LYS A 150 -24.56 3.16 -7.03
N TYR A 151 -25.16 2.09 -6.54
CA TYR A 151 -26.40 2.14 -5.78
C TYR A 151 -26.25 3.01 -4.51
N ALA A 152 -25.18 2.84 -3.76
CA ALA A 152 -24.89 3.64 -2.58
C ALA A 152 -24.75 5.15 -2.91
N ASN A 153 -24.10 5.49 -4.03
CA ASN A 153 -24.00 6.86 -4.50
C ASN A 153 -25.35 7.45 -4.97
N GLU A 154 -26.21 6.64 -5.57
CA GLU A 154 -27.58 7.07 -5.92
C GLU A 154 -28.37 7.49 -4.66
N LEU A 155 -28.21 6.77 -3.54
CA LEU A 155 -28.79 7.17 -2.25
C LEU A 155 -28.21 8.49 -1.73
N VAL A 156 -26.90 8.69 -1.87
CA VAL A 156 -26.26 9.98 -1.52
C VAL A 156 -26.89 11.12 -2.33
N TRP A 157 -27.04 10.95 -3.65
CA TRP A 157 -27.56 11.97 -4.55
C TRP A 157 -29.06 12.25 -4.37
N LYS A 158 -29.84 11.25 -3.92
CA LYS A 158 -31.25 11.44 -3.55
C LYS A 158 -31.43 12.33 -2.35
N ASN A 159 -30.36 12.55 -1.54
CA ASN A 159 -30.43 13.25 -0.26
C ASN A 159 -31.54 12.71 0.64
N ALA A 160 -31.57 11.38 0.77
CA ALA A 160 -32.59 10.69 1.57
C ALA A 160 -32.49 11.09 3.06
N PRO A 161 -33.60 11.24 3.78
CA PRO A 161 -33.57 11.55 5.20
C PRO A 161 -32.96 10.40 6.00
N VAL A 162 -32.17 10.76 7.01
CA VAL A 162 -31.63 9.83 8.02
C VAL A 162 -32.34 10.11 9.33
N ARG A 163 -33.07 9.14 9.86
CA ARG A 163 -33.77 9.24 11.12
C ARG A 163 -32.98 8.52 12.21
N ILE A 164 -32.91 9.14 13.36
CA ILE A 164 -32.24 8.61 14.54
C ILE A 164 -33.26 8.63 15.69
N PHE A 165 -33.55 7.46 16.25
CA PHE A 165 -34.49 7.31 17.32
C PHE A 165 -34.12 6.15 18.25
N ASN A 166 -34.71 6.13 19.44
CA ASN A 166 -34.47 5.06 20.40
C ASN A 166 -35.73 4.19 20.53
N VAL A 167 -35.50 2.88 20.75
CA VAL A 167 -36.55 1.90 21.02
C VAL A 167 -36.13 1.03 22.22
N ASP A 168 -37.09 0.42 22.88
CA ASP A 168 -36.78 -0.64 23.85
C ASP A 168 -36.27 -1.89 23.13
N ALA A 169 -35.28 -2.58 23.70
CA ALA A 169 -34.70 -3.78 23.11
C ALA A 169 -35.74 -4.88 22.82
N SER A 170 -36.85 -4.92 23.54
CA SER A 170 -37.96 -5.87 23.28
C SER A 170 -38.67 -5.59 21.93
N GLU A 171 -38.54 -4.41 21.35
CA GLU A 171 -39.13 -4.04 20.06
C GLU A 171 -38.27 -4.45 18.87
N LEU A 172 -36.93 -4.68 19.07
CA LEU A 172 -35.99 -5.00 18.01
C LEU A 172 -36.40 -6.20 17.12
N PRO A 173 -37.00 -7.29 17.64
CA PRO A 173 -37.44 -8.42 16.81
C PRO A 173 -38.48 -8.05 15.75
N ASN A 174 -39.26 -6.98 15.99
CA ASN A 174 -40.34 -6.52 15.12
C ASN A 174 -39.87 -5.49 14.07
N LEU A 175 -38.62 -5.00 14.17
CA LEU A 175 -38.05 -4.06 13.23
C LEU A 175 -37.30 -4.77 12.08
N PRO A 176 -37.35 -4.21 10.86
CA PRO A 176 -36.66 -4.75 9.69
C PRO A 176 -35.15 -4.40 9.75
N LEU A 177 -34.48 -4.80 10.83
CA LEU A 177 -33.05 -4.51 11.01
C LEU A 177 -32.22 -5.33 10.04
N ARG A 178 -31.32 -4.69 9.29
CA ARG A 178 -30.32 -5.36 8.44
C ARG A 178 -29.45 -6.31 9.25
N LYS A 179 -29.06 -5.93 10.46
CA LYS A 179 -28.30 -6.79 11.38
C LYS A 179 -28.99 -6.88 12.75
N LYS A 180 -29.33 -8.09 13.14
CA LYS A 180 -29.95 -8.35 14.45
C LYS A 180 -28.88 -8.64 15.51
N ASN A 181 -28.98 -8.02 16.68
CA ASN A 181 -28.12 -8.27 17.82
C ASN A 181 -28.99 -8.54 19.07
N GLU A 182 -29.16 -9.80 19.38
CA GLU A 182 -29.98 -10.30 20.51
C GLU A 182 -29.39 -9.98 21.91
N LYS A 183 -28.14 -9.45 21.95
CA LYS A 183 -27.46 -9.16 23.22
C LYS A 183 -27.72 -7.72 23.73
N LEU A 184 -28.48 -6.95 22.99
CA LEU A 184 -28.82 -5.57 23.38
C LEU A 184 -29.95 -5.60 24.41
N HIS A 185 -29.83 -4.73 25.42
CA HIS A 185 -30.80 -4.59 26.51
C HIS A 185 -31.08 -3.14 26.79
N GLY A 186 -32.30 -2.82 27.27
CA GLY A 186 -32.73 -1.48 27.59
C GLY A 186 -32.99 -0.65 26.35
N GLU A 187 -32.69 0.64 26.42
CA GLU A 187 -32.89 1.59 25.31
C GLU A 187 -31.81 1.44 24.25
N VAL A 188 -32.19 1.19 23.00
CA VAL A 188 -31.31 0.95 21.86
C VAL A 188 -31.53 2.00 20.80
N ARG A 189 -30.43 2.64 20.36
CA ARG A 189 -30.44 3.66 19.33
C ARG A 189 -30.48 3.01 17.94
N ILE A 190 -31.44 3.45 17.13
CA ILE A 190 -31.64 3.02 15.74
C ILE A 190 -31.26 4.17 14.81
N VAL A 191 -30.59 3.80 13.72
CA VAL A 191 -30.33 4.66 12.57
C VAL A 191 -31.08 4.08 11.37
N GLU A 192 -31.93 4.89 10.75
CA GLU A 192 -32.77 4.55 9.61
C GLU A 192 -32.47 5.46 8.44
N VAL A 193 -32.30 4.91 7.25
CA VAL A 193 -32.19 5.66 6.00
C VAL A 193 -33.32 5.19 5.09
N GLU A 194 -34.17 6.14 4.63
CA GLU A 194 -35.28 5.87 3.74
C GLU A 194 -34.78 5.59 2.31
N ASP A 195 -35.12 4.42 1.77
CA ASP A 195 -34.80 4.00 0.41
C ASP A 195 -35.99 3.32 -0.28
N GLY A 196 -37.08 4.02 -0.40
CA GLY A 196 -38.29 3.49 -1.06
C GLY A 196 -38.80 2.21 -0.41
N ASP A 197 -38.78 1.11 -1.14
CA ASP A 197 -39.25 -0.21 -0.66
C ASP A 197 -38.18 -0.94 0.20
N HIS A 198 -36.94 -0.45 0.22
CA HIS A 198 -35.82 -1.00 0.96
C HIS A 198 -35.26 0.02 1.94
N THR A 199 -35.66 -0.07 3.19
CA THR A 199 -35.19 0.84 4.22
C THR A 199 -33.94 0.27 4.90
N GLU A 200 -32.82 1.01 4.89
CA GLU A 200 -31.68 0.68 5.74
C GLU A 200 -32.05 0.96 7.20
N MET A 201 -31.95 -0.04 8.05
CA MET A 201 -32.20 0.13 9.47
C MET A 201 -31.24 -0.74 10.29
N CYS A 202 -30.49 -0.09 11.19
CA CYS A 202 -29.60 -0.85 12.07
C CYS A 202 -29.40 -0.19 13.43
N THR A 203 -28.92 -0.97 14.40
CA THR A 203 -28.51 -0.48 15.71
C THR A 203 -27.13 0.14 15.60
N CYS A 204 -26.99 1.45 15.89
CA CYS A 204 -25.71 2.14 15.79
C CYS A 204 -25.59 3.28 16.80
N CYS A 205 -24.42 3.37 17.45
CA CYS A 205 -24.07 4.46 18.37
C CYS A 205 -23.15 5.53 17.74
N GLY A 206 -22.71 5.36 16.48
CA GLY A 206 -21.81 6.29 15.80
C GLY A 206 -22.44 7.62 15.44
N THR A 207 -21.64 8.51 14.87
CA THR A 207 -22.11 9.80 14.39
C THR A 207 -22.64 9.69 12.96
N HIS A 208 -23.84 10.27 12.74
CA HIS A 208 -24.50 10.27 11.42
C HIS A 208 -25.01 11.67 11.07
N PHE A 209 -25.11 11.94 9.77
CA PHE A 209 -25.84 13.11 9.27
C PHE A 209 -27.35 12.85 9.34
N MET A 210 -28.13 13.93 9.28
CA MET A 210 -29.61 13.86 9.23
C MET A 210 -30.13 13.64 7.80
N SER A 211 -29.25 13.57 6.81
CA SER A 211 -29.55 13.18 5.42
C SER A 211 -28.30 12.60 4.74
N THR A 212 -28.46 11.95 3.59
CA THR A 212 -27.36 11.23 2.93
C THR A 212 -26.43 12.13 2.10
N ALA A 213 -26.89 13.29 1.58
CA ALA A 213 -26.07 14.15 0.73
C ALA A 213 -24.74 14.62 1.34
N PRO A 214 -24.61 14.92 2.65
CA PRO A 214 -23.34 15.33 3.25
C PRO A 214 -22.27 14.24 3.26
N VAL A 215 -22.60 12.97 2.97
CA VAL A 215 -21.64 11.90 2.73
C VAL A 215 -20.74 12.25 1.52
N GLY A 216 -21.29 12.97 0.54
CA GLY A 216 -20.60 13.47 -0.64
C GLY A 216 -20.45 12.41 -1.73
N LEU A 217 -19.36 11.66 -1.72
CA LEU A 217 -19.09 10.58 -2.66
C LEU A 217 -18.65 9.35 -1.88
N ILE A 218 -19.13 8.18 -2.27
CA ILE A 218 -18.61 6.88 -1.81
C ILE A 218 -17.79 6.27 -2.93
N LYS A 219 -16.53 5.92 -2.64
CA LYS A 219 -15.65 5.27 -3.62
C LYS A 219 -14.99 4.04 -3.02
N VAL A 220 -15.19 2.89 -3.65
CA VAL A 220 -14.41 1.70 -3.40
C VAL A 220 -13.02 1.90 -3.99
N LEU A 221 -11.99 1.76 -3.14
CA LEU A 221 -10.59 1.92 -3.52
C LEU A 221 -9.95 0.59 -3.88
N GLU A 222 -10.32 -0.46 -3.14
CA GLU A 222 -9.79 -1.81 -3.33
C GLU A 222 -10.77 -2.83 -2.77
N HIS A 223 -10.80 -4.02 -3.34
CA HIS A 223 -11.44 -5.17 -2.73
C HIS A 223 -10.56 -6.42 -2.89
N ALA A 224 -10.67 -7.33 -1.93
CA ALA A 224 -9.91 -8.56 -1.93
C ALA A 224 -10.69 -9.68 -1.23
N ARG A 225 -10.45 -10.92 -1.64
CA ARG A 225 -11.02 -12.07 -0.94
C ARG A 225 -10.55 -12.11 0.51
N TYR A 226 -11.47 -12.24 1.44
CA TYR A 226 -11.20 -12.30 2.87
C TYR A 226 -12.07 -13.34 3.56
N LYS A 227 -11.46 -14.34 4.20
CA LYS A 227 -12.16 -15.50 4.81
C LYS A 227 -13.09 -16.18 3.79
N SER A 228 -14.38 -16.28 4.11
CA SER A 228 -15.42 -16.83 3.22
C SER A 228 -16.00 -15.82 2.24
N GLY A 229 -15.73 -14.53 2.40
CA GLY A 229 -16.27 -13.44 1.61
C GLY A 229 -15.19 -12.51 1.06
N CYS A 230 -15.45 -11.20 1.08
CA CYS A 230 -14.50 -10.20 0.66
C CYS A 230 -14.37 -9.04 1.65
N ARG A 231 -13.21 -8.39 1.65
CA ARG A 231 -12.95 -7.13 2.31
C ARG A 231 -12.95 -6.02 1.28
N ILE A 232 -13.67 -4.97 1.56
CA ILE A 232 -13.76 -3.79 0.72
C ILE A 232 -13.11 -2.62 1.47
N THR A 233 -12.13 -1.98 0.85
CA THR A 233 -11.55 -0.71 1.29
C THR A 233 -12.23 0.40 0.53
N PHE A 234 -12.75 1.40 1.24
CA PHE A 234 -13.48 2.49 0.63
C PHE A 234 -13.18 3.82 1.31
N ALA A 235 -13.59 4.90 0.68
CA ALA A 235 -13.52 6.25 1.22
C ALA A 235 -14.77 7.04 0.85
N CYS A 236 -15.18 7.96 1.75
CA CYS A 236 -16.32 8.84 1.52
C CYS A 236 -15.91 10.31 1.61
N GLY A 237 -16.62 11.16 0.85
CA GLY A 237 -16.57 12.62 0.95
C GLY A 237 -15.15 13.18 0.85
N VAL A 238 -14.71 13.88 1.89
CA VAL A 238 -13.39 14.53 1.92
C VAL A 238 -12.25 13.53 1.71
N LEU A 239 -12.34 12.36 2.32
CA LEU A 239 -11.31 11.33 2.18
C LEU A 239 -11.25 10.78 0.75
N ALA A 240 -12.40 10.55 0.10
CA ALA A 240 -12.46 10.15 -1.31
C ALA A 240 -11.83 11.21 -2.22
N LEU A 241 -12.12 12.50 -1.97
CA LEU A 241 -11.53 13.60 -2.73
C LEU A 241 -10.01 13.67 -2.56
N GLU A 242 -9.51 13.46 -1.35
CA GLU A 242 -8.07 13.42 -1.06
C GLU A 242 -7.38 12.28 -1.83
N HIS A 243 -7.98 11.08 -1.87
CA HIS A 243 -7.49 9.96 -2.67
C HIS A 243 -7.44 10.29 -4.17
N PHE A 244 -8.55 10.75 -4.74
CA PHE A 244 -8.58 11.14 -6.16
C PHE A 244 -7.60 12.25 -6.51
N THR A 245 -7.42 13.23 -5.62
CA THR A 245 -6.46 14.31 -5.83
C THR A 245 -5.04 13.76 -5.92
N LYS A 246 -4.68 12.83 -5.03
CA LYS A 246 -3.37 12.18 -5.01
C LYS A 246 -3.15 11.31 -6.26
N GLU A 247 -4.11 10.46 -6.59
CA GLU A 247 -4.03 9.59 -7.78
C GLU A 247 -3.93 10.40 -9.08
N ASN A 248 -4.72 11.47 -9.21
CA ASN A 248 -4.67 12.36 -10.37
C ASN A 248 -3.32 13.09 -10.47
N ALA A 249 -2.73 13.49 -9.35
CA ALA A 249 -1.39 14.09 -9.33
C ALA A 249 -0.32 13.10 -9.83
N GLU A 250 -0.35 11.84 -9.39
CA GLU A 250 0.57 10.80 -9.85
C GLU A 250 0.34 10.45 -11.33
N LEU A 251 -0.91 10.37 -11.79
CA LEU A 251 -1.23 10.13 -13.20
C LEU A 251 -0.68 11.27 -14.09
N ARG A 252 -0.87 12.53 -13.69
CA ARG A 252 -0.33 13.69 -14.42
C ARG A 252 1.20 13.68 -14.46
N ARG A 253 1.84 13.33 -13.35
CA ARG A 253 3.31 13.22 -13.25
C ARG A 253 3.84 12.13 -14.17
N THR A 254 3.18 10.97 -14.22
CA THR A 254 3.52 9.86 -15.12
C THR A 254 3.32 10.26 -16.57
N ALA A 255 2.20 10.91 -16.91
CA ALA A 255 1.92 11.42 -18.25
C ALA A 255 3.00 12.42 -18.75
N ALA A 256 3.41 13.34 -17.85
CA ALA A 256 4.47 14.28 -18.15
C ALA A 256 5.83 13.59 -18.42
N ALA A 257 6.19 12.58 -17.60
CA ALA A 257 7.41 11.79 -17.79
C ALA A 257 7.42 11.01 -19.12
N LEU A 258 6.24 10.59 -19.58
CA LEU A 258 6.06 9.93 -20.89
C LEU A 258 5.81 10.92 -22.04
N SER A 259 5.72 12.23 -21.79
CA SER A 259 5.41 13.29 -22.76
C SER A 259 4.07 13.05 -23.49
N VAL A 260 3.04 12.63 -22.78
CA VAL A 260 1.68 12.39 -23.29
C VAL A 260 0.63 13.04 -22.38
N LYS A 261 -0.64 13.02 -22.81
CA LYS A 261 -1.77 13.36 -21.95
C LYS A 261 -2.11 12.18 -21.02
N PRO A 262 -2.84 12.40 -19.91
CA PRO A 262 -3.21 11.34 -18.96
C PRO A 262 -3.91 10.13 -19.60
N ASP A 263 -4.78 10.35 -20.56
CA ASP A 263 -5.51 9.30 -21.32
C ASP A 263 -4.60 8.46 -22.23
N GLY A 264 -3.43 8.97 -22.59
CA GLY A 264 -2.44 8.27 -23.43
C GLY A 264 -1.35 7.53 -22.68
N VAL A 265 -1.38 7.47 -21.34
CA VAL A 265 -0.31 6.87 -20.51
C VAL A 265 -0.14 5.39 -20.81
N PHE A 266 -1.22 4.63 -20.86
CA PHE A 266 -1.18 3.19 -21.12
C PHE A 266 -0.56 2.87 -22.49
N ASP A 267 -1.00 3.55 -23.54
CA ASP A 267 -0.47 3.36 -24.90
C ASP A 267 1.00 3.79 -25.01
N ALA A 268 1.40 4.85 -24.30
CA ALA A 268 2.79 5.28 -24.27
C ALA A 268 3.69 4.26 -23.56
N LEU A 269 3.20 3.65 -22.48
CA LEU A 269 3.91 2.58 -21.78
C LEU A 269 4.08 1.34 -22.67
N ALA A 270 3.01 0.90 -23.34
CA ALA A 270 3.06 -0.23 -24.28
C ALA A 270 4.08 0.01 -25.40
N ARG A 271 4.07 1.21 -26.01
CA ARG A 271 5.08 1.58 -27.02
C ARG A 271 6.51 1.59 -26.50
N LYS A 272 6.72 2.04 -25.25
CA LYS A 272 8.05 1.99 -24.61
C LYS A 272 8.54 0.58 -24.38
N GLU A 273 7.65 -0.31 -23.97
CA GLU A 273 7.97 -1.72 -23.79
C GLU A 273 8.37 -2.38 -25.12
N GLU A 274 7.62 -2.14 -26.20
CA GLU A 274 7.94 -2.61 -27.55
C GLU A 274 9.30 -2.07 -28.02
N GLN A 275 9.59 -0.76 -27.78
CA GLN A 275 10.89 -0.17 -28.10
C GLN A 275 12.02 -0.84 -27.35
N VAL A 276 11.86 -1.15 -26.06
CA VAL A 276 12.87 -1.84 -25.25
C VAL A 276 13.12 -3.26 -25.79
N GLN A 277 12.06 -4.00 -26.12
CA GLN A 277 12.17 -5.33 -26.72
C GLN A 277 12.91 -5.25 -28.07
N GLY A 278 12.56 -4.30 -28.93
CA GLY A 278 13.21 -4.09 -30.21
C GLY A 278 14.69 -3.69 -30.09
N LEU A 279 15.04 -2.86 -29.11
CA LEU A 279 16.44 -2.50 -28.82
C LEU A 279 17.25 -3.71 -28.31
N ASN A 280 16.66 -4.51 -27.42
CA ASN A 280 17.28 -5.72 -26.91
C ASN A 280 17.53 -6.75 -28.03
N GLN A 281 16.60 -6.89 -28.98
CA GLN A 281 16.78 -7.74 -30.16
C GLN A 281 17.94 -7.25 -31.04
N LYS A 282 17.98 -5.95 -31.36
CA LYS A 282 19.06 -5.34 -32.14
C LYS A 282 20.43 -5.49 -31.45
N LEU A 283 20.45 -5.36 -30.12
CA LEU A 283 21.68 -5.55 -29.34
C LEU A 283 22.18 -7.02 -29.46
N ARG A 284 21.28 -7.99 -29.33
CA ARG A 284 21.63 -9.43 -29.53
C ARG A 284 22.19 -9.69 -30.93
N GLU A 285 21.56 -9.14 -31.97
CA GLU A 285 22.05 -9.28 -33.34
C GLU A 285 23.44 -8.64 -33.54
N LYS A 286 23.68 -7.46 -32.95
CA LYS A 286 24.99 -6.81 -32.99
C LYS A 286 26.04 -7.60 -32.19
N ASN A 287 25.69 -8.13 -31.05
CA ASN A 287 26.59 -8.97 -30.27
C ASN A 287 26.93 -10.28 -31.03
N ALA A 288 25.98 -10.90 -31.74
CA ALA A 288 26.25 -12.05 -32.60
C ALA A 288 27.19 -11.73 -33.78
N GLN A 289 27.02 -10.55 -34.42
CA GLN A 289 27.94 -10.09 -35.47
C GLN A 289 29.37 -9.86 -34.93
N LEU A 290 29.49 -9.19 -33.79
CA LEU A 290 30.78 -9.00 -33.11
C LEU A 290 31.40 -10.32 -32.70
N ALA A 291 30.61 -11.26 -32.16
CA ALA A 291 31.10 -12.57 -31.78
C ALA A 291 31.72 -13.29 -32.95
N LYS A 292 31.10 -13.26 -34.13
CA LYS A 292 31.66 -13.87 -35.34
C LYS A 292 33.01 -13.27 -35.73
N LEU A 293 33.10 -11.93 -35.77
CA LEU A 293 34.35 -11.24 -36.14
C LEU A 293 35.48 -11.49 -35.13
N TYR A 294 35.17 -11.41 -33.83
CA TYR A 294 36.18 -11.71 -32.82
C TYR A 294 36.58 -13.16 -32.79
N SER A 295 35.64 -14.09 -33.00
CA SER A 295 35.94 -15.53 -33.03
C SER A 295 36.90 -15.86 -34.17
N GLU A 296 36.70 -15.33 -35.38
CA GLU A 296 37.62 -15.52 -36.52
C GLU A 296 39.03 -15.04 -36.18
N LYS A 297 39.15 -13.86 -35.59
CA LYS A 297 40.44 -13.29 -35.18
C LYS A 297 41.09 -14.09 -34.06
N LEU A 298 40.36 -14.37 -32.98
CA LEU A 298 40.91 -15.06 -31.81
C LEU A 298 41.26 -16.50 -32.12
N HIS A 299 40.55 -17.17 -33.04
CA HIS A 299 40.86 -18.51 -33.50
C HIS A 299 42.20 -18.53 -34.27
N ALA A 300 42.48 -17.46 -35.06
CA ALA A 300 43.77 -17.35 -35.77
C ALA A 300 44.94 -17.02 -34.82
N GLU A 301 44.70 -16.39 -33.70
CA GLU A 301 45.69 -16.03 -32.67
C GLU A 301 45.90 -17.11 -31.60
N ALA A 302 45.03 -18.13 -31.57
CA ALA A 302 45.04 -19.19 -30.55
C ALA A 302 46.26 -20.11 -30.67
N GLN A 303 46.79 -20.57 -29.52
CA GLN A 303 47.83 -21.58 -29.42
C GLN A 303 47.23 -22.87 -28.84
N GLU A 304 47.48 -24.02 -29.48
CA GLU A 304 46.97 -25.30 -29.04
C GLU A 304 45.45 -25.31 -28.76
N ASN A 305 44.66 -24.62 -29.59
CA ASN A 305 43.21 -24.46 -29.43
C ASN A 305 42.80 -23.76 -28.11
N PHE A 306 43.65 -22.90 -27.57
CA PHE A 306 43.37 -22.07 -26.39
C PHE A 306 43.69 -20.60 -26.65
N ILE A 307 42.84 -19.73 -26.11
CA ILE A 307 43.05 -18.26 -26.10
C ILE A 307 42.70 -17.66 -24.76
N ALA A 308 43.59 -16.82 -24.23
CA ALA A 308 43.30 -15.88 -23.17
C ALA A 308 43.33 -14.45 -23.76
N ALA A 309 42.24 -13.70 -23.67
CA ALA A 309 42.16 -12.38 -24.29
C ALA A 309 41.36 -11.40 -23.45
N HIS A 310 41.78 -10.11 -23.46
CA HIS A 310 41.02 -8.99 -22.94
C HIS A 310 40.40 -8.23 -24.11
N LEU A 311 39.06 -8.16 -24.10
CA LEU A 311 38.25 -7.62 -25.18
C LEU A 311 37.61 -6.28 -24.82
N PRO A 312 37.60 -5.32 -25.76
CA PRO A 312 36.94 -4.02 -25.55
C PRO A 312 35.44 -4.09 -25.85
N VAL A 313 34.76 -5.04 -25.23
CA VAL A 313 33.31 -5.29 -25.41
C VAL A 313 32.64 -5.39 -24.05
N ASP A 314 31.30 -5.30 -24.00
CA ASP A 314 30.55 -5.60 -22.79
C ASP A 314 30.56 -7.11 -22.45
N PHE A 315 30.08 -7.45 -21.27
CA PHE A 315 30.14 -8.84 -20.82
C PHE A 315 29.21 -9.78 -21.60
N ASP A 316 28.06 -9.31 -22.07
CA ASP A 316 27.14 -10.12 -22.86
C ASP A 316 27.72 -10.45 -24.24
N ALA A 317 28.38 -9.48 -24.87
CA ALA A 317 29.16 -9.73 -26.09
C ALA A 317 30.35 -10.67 -25.82
N CYS A 318 31.09 -10.46 -24.71
CA CYS A 318 32.20 -11.34 -24.31
C CYS A 318 31.73 -12.78 -24.11
N LYS A 319 30.60 -12.99 -23.49
CA LYS A 319 29.95 -14.30 -23.31
C LYS A 319 29.60 -14.93 -24.67
N THR A 320 28.94 -14.17 -25.54
CA THR A 320 28.57 -14.66 -26.89
C THR A 320 29.81 -15.04 -27.73
N ILE A 321 30.92 -14.28 -27.59
CA ILE A 321 32.19 -14.61 -28.24
C ILE A 321 32.75 -15.93 -27.70
N ALA A 322 32.76 -16.13 -26.38
CA ALA A 322 33.21 -17.37 -25.76
C ALA A 322 32.38 -18.58 -26.20
N GLU A 323 31.05 -18.43 -26.24
CA GLU A 323 30.13 -19.46 -26.72
C GLU A 323 30.36 -19.79 -28.21
N THR A 324 30.62 -18.78 -29.05
CA THR A 324 30.89 -18.95 -30.48
C THR A 324 32.23 -19.64 -30.73
N LEU A 325 33.29 -19.30 -30.00
CA LEU A 325 34.60 -19.97 -30.07
C LEU A 325 34.50 -21.42 -29.64
N CYS A 326 33.82 -21.69 -28.55
CA CYS A 326 33.67 -23.02 -27.96
C CYS A 326 32.58 -23.90 -28.63
N ALA A 327 31.93 -23.39 -29.68
CA ALA A 327 31.18 -24.23 -30.63
C ALA A 327 32.11 -25.20 -31.40
N ASP A 328 33.40 -24.89 -31.53
CA ASP A 328 34.43 -25.86 -31.84
C ASP A 328 34.67 -26.76 -30.61
N ASP A 329 34.40 -28.05 -30.77
CA ASP A 329 34.50 -29.05 -29.70
C ASP A 329 35.88 -29.09 -29.01
N ASN A 330 36.95 -28.73 -29.70
CA ASN A 330 38.33 -28.80 -29.19
C ASN A 330 38.85 -27.47 -28.64
N PHE A 331 38.06 -26.37 -28.75
CA PHE A 331 38.52 -25.04 -28.38
C PHE A 331 38.25 -24.74 -26.90
N SER A 332 39.14 -23.90 -26.33
CA SER A 332 38.98 -23.37 -24.96
C SER A 332 39.30 -21.87 -24.94
N ALA A 333 38.60 -21.10 -24.13
CA ALA A 333 38.80 -19.66 -24.01
C ALA A 333 38.70 -19.16 -22.57
N ALA A 334 39.56 -18.20 -22.24
CA ALA A 334 39.48 -17.38 -21.03
C ALA A 334 39.42 -15.90 -21.47
N LEU A 335 38.20 -15.35 -21.52
CA LEU A 335 37.98 -14.01 -22.01
C LEU A 335 37.70 -13.06 -20.89
N PHE A 336 38.25 -11.83 -20.99
CA PHE A 336 38.11 -10.78 -20.01
C PHE A 336 37.53 -9.53 -20.69
N CYS A 337 36.74 -8.77 -19.98
CA CYS A 337 36.22 -7.48 -20.43
C CYS A 337 36.05 -6.50 -19.26
N ASN A 338 36.01 -5.20 -19.57
CA ASN A 338 35.70 -4.19 -18.60
C ASN A 338 34.22 -3.84 -18.68
N GLU A 339 33.55 -3.78 -17.53
CA GLU A 339 32.17 -3.34 -17.41
C GLU A 339 32.08 -2.33 -16.27
N SER A 340 31.90 -1.05 -16.61
CA SER A 340 31.95 0.08 -15.68
C SER A 340 33.27 0.08 -14.87
N ASP A 341 33.20 -0.08 -13.57
CA ASP A 341 34.31 -0.10 -12.61
C ASP A 341 34.81 -1.53 -12.29
N ARG A 342 34.36 -2.52 -13.05
CA ARG A 342 34.69 -3.93 -12.82
C ARG A 342 35.38 -4.57 -14.01
N LEU A 343 36.33 -5.45 -13.72
CA LEU A 343 36.85 -6.42 -14.65
C LEU A 343 36.02 -7.70 -14.50
N ARG A 344 35.48 -8.20 -15.60
CA ARG A 344 34.73 -9.46 -15.66
C ARG A 344 35.46 -10.47 -16.51
N TYR A 345 35.27 -11.73 -16.20
CA TYR A 345 35.83 -12.82 -16.99
C TYR A 345 34.80 -13.92 -17.24
N ILE A 346 35.00 -14.64 -18.33
CA ILE A 346 34.36 -15.92 -18.65
C ILE A 346 35.40 -16.90 -19.13
N CYS A 347 35.39 -18.12 -18.57
CA CYS A 347 36.09 -19.28 -19.08
C CYS A 347 35.05 -20.19 -19.71
N ALA A 348 35.30 -20.68 -20.91
CA ALA A 348 34.45 -21.61 -21.62
C ALA A 348 35.31 -22.63 -22.39
N ARG A 349 34.74 -23.80 -22.61
CA ARG A 349 35.35 -24.81 -23.47
C ARG A 349 34.32 -25.58 -24.28
N GLY A 350 34.71 -26.06 -25.44
CA GLY A 350 34.03 -27.08 -26.20
C GLY A 350 34.11 -28.46 -25.50
N LYS A 351 33.45 -29.44 -26.04
CA LYS A 351 33.30 -30.78 -25.44
C LYS A 351 34.62 -31.43 -25.05
N ASN A 352 35.64 -31.29 -25.92
CA ASN A 352 36.99 -31.88 -25.77
C ASN A 352 38.05 -30.82 -25.43
N GLY A 353 37.67 -29.58 -25.16
CA GLY A 353 38.58 -28.48 -24.87
C GLY A 353 39.43 -28.75 -23.61
N ALA A 354 40.67 -28.33 -23.63
CA ALA A 354 41.68 -28.66 -22.62
C ALA A 354 41.52 -27.95 -21.28
N LEU A 355 40.75 -26.86 -21.22
CA LEU A 355 40.58 -26.01 -20.01
C LEU A 355 39.56 -26.62 -19.04
N ASP A 356 39.91 -26.85 -17.78
CA ASP A 356 38.93 -27.00 -16.72
C ASP A 356 38.49 -25.63 -16.24
N CYS A 357 37.29 -25.16 -16.69
CA CYS A 357 36.83 -23.83 -16.40
C CYS A 357 36.58 -23.57 -14.90
N ARG A 358 36.30 -24.60 -14.11
CA ARG A 358 36.15 -24.47 -12.65
C ARG A 358 37.50 -24.23 -11.99
N ALA A 359 38.51 -24.99 -12.35
CA ALA A 359 39.89 -24.82 -11.83
C ALA A 359 40.45 -23.46 -12.26
N ALA A 360 40.28 -23.09 -13.54
CA ALA A 360 40.67 -21.77 -14.04
C ALA A 360 40.02 -20.64 -13.28
N ALA A 361 38.69 -20.72 -13.01
CA ALA A 361 38.02 -19.71 -12.22
C ALA A 361 38.56 -19.58 -10.78
N GLN A 362 38.94 -20.70 -10.15
CA GLN A 362 39.55 -20.67 -8.82
C GLN A 362 40.91 -19.95 -8.82
N LYS A 363 41.76 -20.24 -9.81
CA LYS A 363 43.06 -19.58 -10.01
C LYS A 363 42.87 -18.07 -10.30
N ILE A 364 42.02 -17.73 -11.26
CA ILE A 364 41.70 -16.32 -11.60
C ILE A 364 41.20 -15.59 -10.38
N ASN A 365 40.28 -16.17 -9.61
CA ASN A 365 39.78 -15.57 -8.37
C ASN A 365 40.88 -15.34 -7.35
N ALA A 366 41.78 -16.28 -7.16
CA ALA A 366 42.90 -16.16 -6.24
C ALA A 366 43.90 -15.05 -6.66
N LEU A 367 44.20 -14.97 -7.96
CA LEU A 367 45.13 -13.97 -8.50
C LEU A 367 44.58 -12.59 -8.53
N LEU A 368 43.31 -12.40 -8.97
CA LEU A 368 42.70 -11.12 -9.16
C LEU A 368 41.88 -10.62 -7.93
N GLY A 369 41.73 -11.44 -6.89
CA GLY A 369 40.77 -11.18 -5.82
C GLY A 369 39.32 -11.16 -6.32
N ALA A 370 39.05 -11.91 -7.39
CA ALA A 370 37.73 -11.96 -8.00
C ALA A 370 36.78 -12.88 -7.24
N LYS A 371 35.49 -12.71 -7.45
CA LYS A 371 34.42 -13.60 -6.99
C LYS A 371 33.72 -14.18 -8.21
N GLY A 372 33.63 -15.50 -8.27
CA GLY A 372 33.01 -16.18 -9.38
C GLY A 372 33.08 -17.69 -9.21
N GLY A 373 32.57 -18.42 -10.21
CA GLY A 373 32.55 -19.88 -10.24
C GLY A 373 31.71 -20.38 -11.41
N GLY A 374 31.53 -21.70 -11.44
CA GLY A 374 30.75 -22.36 -12.49
C GLY A 374 31.00 -23.87 -12.55
N SER A 375 30.81 -24.45 -13.72
CA SER A 375 31.03 -25.85 -14.04
C SER A 375 32.42 -26.06 -14.66
N PRO A 376 32.86 -27.30 -14.86
CA PRO A 376 34.07 -27.56 -15.63
C PRO A 376 34.00 -27.14 -17.12
N VAL A 377 32.82 -26.88 -17.65
CA VAL A 377 32.59 -26.47 -19.05
C VAL A 377 32.50 -24.94 -19.19
N THR A 378 31.95 -24.27 -18.22
CA THR A 378 31.83 -22.78 -18.20
C THR A 378 31.89 -22.27 -16.80
N SER A 379 32.60 -21.15 -16.61
CA SER A 379 32.68 -20.42 -15.36
C SER A 379 32.83 -18.93 -15.63
N GLN A 380 32.41 -18.09 -14.70
CA GLN A 380 32.49 -16.63 -14.81
C GLN A 380 32.72 -15.97 -13.46
N GLY A 381 33.24 -14.75 -13.48
CA GLY A 381 33.46 -13.99 -12.26
C GLY A 381 33.77 -12.52 -12.53
N SER A 382 33.98 -11.78 -11.44
CA SER A 382 34.32 -10.36 -11.52
C SER A 382 35.12 -9.88 -10.32
N CYS A 383 35.95 -8.86 -10.53
CA CYS A 383 36.64 -8.11 -9.48
C CYS A 383 36.57 -6.60 -9.76
N PRO A 384 36.88 -5.75 -8.77
CA PRO A 384 37.06 -4.33 -9.02
C PRO A 384 38.19 -4.11 -10.03
N LYS A 385 38.01 -3.14 -10.93
CA LYS A 385 39.04 -2.71 -11.86
C LYS A 385 40.01 -1.77 -11.15
N THR A 386 41.24 -2.21 -10.95
CA THR A 386 42.32 -1.46 -10.31
C THR A 386 43.60 -1.61 -11.12
N ALA A 387 44.57 -0.73 -10.91
CA ALA A 387 45.89 -0.85 -11.57
C ALA A 387 46.56 -2.22 -11.25
N GLU A 388 46.37 -2.73 -10.03
CA GLU A 388 46.88 -4.04 -9.62
C GLU A 388 46.20 -5.19 -10.39
N THR A 389 44.86 -5.16 -10.50
CA THR A 389 44.11 -6.18 -11.25
C THR A 389 44.45 -6.14 -12.74
N GLU A 390 44.69 -4.96 -13.32
CA GLU A 390 45.11 -4.82 -14.72
C GLU A 390 46.56 -5.37 -14.95
N GLN A 391 47.47 -5.19 -13.99
CA GLN A 391 48.80 -5.75 -14.07
C GLN A 391 48.76 -7.28 -14.00
N LYS A 392 48.05 -7.84 -13.03
CA LYS A 392 47.88 -9.30 -12.86
C LYS A 392 47.17 -9.93 -14.05
N LEU A 393 46.20 -9.20 -14.67
CA LEU A 393 45.56 -9.66 -15.89
C LEU A 393 46.56 -9.92 -17.03
N ARG A 394 47.57 -9.05 -17.20
CA ARG A 394 48.62 -9.25 -18.24
C ARG A 394 49.41 -10.53 -18.03
N GLU A 395 49.66 -10.93 -16.79
CA GLU A 395 50.29 -12.17 -16.43
C GLU A 395 49.41 -13.36 -16.87
N ILE A 396 48.11 -13.31 -16.52
CA ILE A 396 47.14 -14.36 -16.90
C ILE A 396 47.06 -14.49 -18.44
N LEU A 397 47.05 -13.39 -19.18
CA LEU A 397 46.95 -13.41 -20.63
C LEU A 397 48.17 -14.03 -21.35
N SER A 398 49.32 -14.15 -20.67
CA SER A 398 50.51 -14.76 -21.18
C SER A 398 50.69 -16.23 -20.75
N GLU A 399 49.81 -16.78 -19.91
CA GLU A 399 49.89 -18.12 -19.39
C GLU A 399 49.38 -19.19 -20.39
N PRO A 400 50.08 -20.32 -20.55
CA PRO A 400 49.56 -21.44 -21.33
C PRO A 400 48.37 -22.11 -20.57
N VAL A 401 47.53 -22.84 -21.32
CA VAL A 401 46.30 -23.46 -20.75
C VAL A 401 46.62 -24.42 -19.57
N GLN A 402 47.76 -25.07 -19.57
CA GLN A 402 48.20 -26.01 -18.53
C GLN A 402 48.39 -25.29 -17.17
N ASN A 403 48.76 -24.03 -17.20
CA ASN A 403 48.95 -23.23 -16.01
C ASN A 403 47.62 -22.61 -15.46
N LEU A 404 46.54 -22.66 -16.20
CA LEU A 404 45.21 -22.23 -15.76
C LEU A 404 44.34 -23.40 -15.23
N ASN A 405 44.74 -24.63 -15.50
CA ASN A 405 44.08 -25.85 -14.99
C ASN A 405 44.38 -26.14 -13.49
#